data_8cf4c5db25974e6a8d298b4cd9246eab
#
_entry.id   8cf4c5db25974e6a8d298b4cd9246eab
#
_cell.length_a   1.000
_cell.length_b   1.000
_cell.length_c   1.000
_cell.angle_alpha   90.00
_cell.angle_beta   90.00
_cell.angle_gamma   90.00
#
_symmetry.space_group_name_H-M   'P 1'
#
loop_
_entity.id
_entity.type
_entity.pdbx_description
1 polymer ?
#
loop_
_entity_poly.entity_id
_entity_poly.type
_entity_poly.pdbx_seq_one_letter_code
_entity_poly.pdbx_strand_id
1 'polypeptide(L)'
;MAIIVRNTNYSGEVLEQLLTLAATSNEIVEKGLIMVIPGVEKKISLPRLKTGKMLQKRKENPGVEDSKGNFNYDEKSLDPVDFMAFTVFNPRTFENIWRKWQPKGNLVFSELPPEAQNALLAELAKRVQFELGDHYVNGEYGDDDDHLFNGILTQMAKDTEVIVVDSAESTMLGRLKAMRAKIPVAIRNNPDLRILMSVNDFDKYDDELTQRESKNTSETDVNARRYKGITIETLAPWPDDLIVCTLCSPDAGGNLFAAVNLQDDEDVIQIDKISNASELYFFKMLMKADTNIAFGEEVVVLDKRSNPVFKASEKKISVDPASVTLEATGGSEEVTVTASGEYEIGSAPAGFKVEATDKGVKISAGANSGSQKTGTLTLTLNADRSKTAKITITQNLSLIHISEPTRLRCISY
;
A
#
# COMPACT_ATOMS: atom_id res chain seq x y z
N MET A 1 60.50 0.11 -5.97
CA MET A 1 59.79 -0.37 -4.75
C MET A 1 58.34 -0.10 -4.97
N ALA A 2 57.55 -1.16 -5.24
CA ALA A 2 56.11 -1.00 -5.41
C ALA A 2 55.48 -0.82 -4.01
N ILE A 3 54.82 0.31 -3.80
CA ILE A 3 54.06 0.58 -2.59
C ILE A 3 52.74 -0.24 -2.73
N ILE A 4 52.62 -1.30 -1.99
CA ILE A 4 51.39 -2.07 -1.88
C ILE A 4 50.47 -1.25 -1.01
N VAL A 5 49.47 -0.61 -1.61
CA VAL A 5 48.33 -0.04 -0.90
C VAL A 5 47.48 -1.21 -0.43
N ARG A 6 47.47 -1.47 0.84
CA ARG A 6 46.53 -2.47 1.43
C ARG A 6 45.22 -1.76 1.65
N ASN A 7 44.25 -2.08 0.84
CA ASN A 7 42.86 -1.68 1.09
C ASN A 7 42.44 -2.26 2.45
N THR A 8 41.88 -1.41 3.29
CA THR A 8 41.34 -1.85 4.57
C THR A 8 39.89 -2.29 4.32
N ASN A 9 39.73 -3.54 3.96
CA ASN A 9 38.41 -4.15 3.84
C ASN A 9 38.01 -4.67 5.21
N TYR A 10 36.76 -4.43 5.61
CA TYR A 10 36.17 -4.95 6.84
C TYR A 10 35.44 -6.22 6.51
N SER A 11 35.77 -7.31 7.19
CA SER A 11 35.09 -8.59 7.11
C SER A 11 34.85 -9.13 8.51
N GLY A 12 33.88 -10.03 8.64
CA GLY A 12 33.57 -10.71 9.88
C GLY A 12 32.65 -9.94 10.85
N GLU A 13 32.78 -10.19 12.14
CA GLU A 13 31.85 -9.77 13.18
C GLU A 13 31.58 -8.24 13.23
N VAL A 14 32.59 -7.42 12.97
CA VAL A 14 32.42 -5.93 12.96
C VAL A 14 31.58 -5.49 11.77
N LEU A 15 31.78 -6.09 10.61
CA LEU A 15 31.01 -5.81 9.40
C LEU A 15 29.55 -6.21 9.58
N GLU A 16 29.30 -7.42 10.06
CA GLU A 16 27.97 -7.94 10.35
C GLU A 16 27.24 -7.07 11.35
N GLN A 17 27.88 -6.67 12.45
CA GLN A 17 27.28 -5.77 13.44
C GLN A 17 26.92 -4.42 12.84
N LEU A 18 27.78 -3.84 11.99
CA LEU A 18 27.53 -2.52 11.41
C LEU A 18 26.40 -2.55 10.37
N LEU A 19 26.37 -3.56 9.52
CA LEU A 19 25.31 -3.77 8.53
C LEU A 19 23.98 -4.08 9.21
N THR A 20 23.99 -4.97 10.20
CA THR A 20 22.81 -5.28 11.01
C THR A 20 22.31 -4.02 11.70
N LEU A 21 23.19 -3.22 12.30
CA LEU A 21 22.86 -1.97 12.93
C LEU A 21 22.23 -0.99 11.91
N ALA A 22 22.83 -0.81 10.74
CA ALA A 22 22.31 0.09 9.71
C ALA A 22 20.91 -0.31 9.22
N ALA A 23 20.66 -1.61 9.03
CA ALA A 23 19.39 -2.11 8.52
C ALA A 23 18.30 -2.22 9.59
N THR A 24 18.65 -2.50 10.85
CA THR A 24 17.70 -2.85 11.91
C THR A 24 17.52 -1.80 13.00
N SER A 25 18.38 -0.80 13.09
CA SER A 25 18.32 0.23 14.13
C SER A 25 17.58 1.50 13.68
N ASN A 26 16.76 1.43 12.64
CA ASN A 26 15.87 2.54 12.34
C ASN A 26 14.56 2.41 13.15
N GLU A 27 13.90 3.54 13.38
CA GLU A 27 12.77 3.64 14.30
C GLU A 27 11.61 2.69 13.97
N ILE A 28 11.34 2.44 12.68
CA ILE A 28 10.25 1.57 12.25
C ILE A 28 10.55 0.09 12.55
N VAL A 29 11.81 -0.31 12.46
CA VAL A 29 12.26 -1.67 12.77
C VAL A 29 12.43 -1.86 14.27
N GLU A 30 13.03 -0.89 14.99
CA GLU A 30 13.19 -0.95 16.46
C GLU A 30 11.85 -1.07 17.18
N LYS A 31 10.81 -0.41 16.68
CA LYS A 31 9.44 -0.54 17.21
C LYS A 31 8.73 -1.83 16.79
N GLY A 32 9.37 -2.68 16.00
CA GLY A 32 8.78 -3.93 15.52
C GLY A 32 7.55 -3.74 14.62
N LEU A 33 7.52 -2.68 13.81
CA LEU A 33 6.38 -2.36 12.95
C LEU A 33 6.47 -2.99 11.57
N ILE A 34 7.66 -3.40 11.16
CA ILE A 34 7.97 -3.98 9.86
C ILE A 34 8.75 -5.27 10.01
N MET A 35 8.46 -6.26 9.16
CA MET A 35 9.26 -7.47 9.06
C MET A 35 10.42 -7.25 8.10
N VAL A 36 11.66 -7.40 8.60
CA VAL A 36 12.87 -7.33 7.79
C VAL A 36 13.27 -8.74 7.35
N ILE A 37 13.42 -8.95 6.05
CA ILE A 37 13.88 -10.20 5.43
C ILE A 37 15.34 -10.01 5.03
N PRO A 38 16.31 -10.60 5.75
CA PRO A 38 17.73 -10.47 5.44
C PRO A 38 18.16 -11.38 4.30
N GLY A 39 19.31 -11.08 3.69
CA GLY A 39 19.97 -11.94 2.70
C GLY A 39 19.24 -12.00 1.35
N VAL A 40 18.48 -10.99 0.98
CA VAL A 40 17.74 -10.94 -0.28
C VAL A 40 18.57 -10.22 -1.34
N GLU A 41 19.19 -10.99 -2.24
CA GLU A 41 20.00 -10.46 -3.35
C GLU A 41 19.19 -10.17 -4.62
N LYS A 42 18.14 -10.92 -4.83
CA LYS A 42 17.31 -10.89 -6.03
C LYS A 42 15.85 -10.81 -5.65
N LYS A 43 15.04 -10.46 -6.63
CA LYS A 43 13.59 -10.43 -6.50
C LYS A 43 13.04 -11.67 -5.81
N ILE A 44 12.32 -11.47 -4.70
CA ILE A 44 11.58 -12.51 -4.00
C ILE A 44 10.08 -12.24 -4.11
N SER A 45 9.30 -13.32 -4.07
CA SER A 45 7.84 -13.24 -4.10
C SER A 45 7.28 -13.33 -2.68
N LEU A 46 6.30 -12.48 -2.37
CA LEU A 46 5.44 -12.56 -1.21
C LEU A 46 4.12 -13.20 -1.64
N PRO A 47 3.96 -14.52 -1.47
CA PRO A 47 2.76 -15.21 -1.90
C PRO A 47 1.56 -14.81 -1.03
N ARG A 48 0.44 -14.49 -1.67
CA ARG A 48 -0.81 -14.15 -1.02
C ARG A 48 -1.89 -15.16 -1.42
N LEU A 49 -2.57 -15.72 -0.43
CA LEU A 49 -3.70 -16.62 -0.66
C LEU A 49 -4.96 -16.01 -0.05
N LYS A 50 -5.88 -15.60 -0.90
CA LYS A 50 -7.21 -15.15 -0.49
C LYS A 50 -8.22 -16.28 -0.69
N THR A 51 -9.00 -16.58 0.34
CA THR A 51 -10.02 -17.62 0.28
C THR A 51 -11.41 -17.06 0.54
N GLY A 52 -12.39 -17.45 -0.29
CA GLY A 52 -13.79 -17.10 -0.09
C GLY A 52 -14.45 -17.94 1.02
N LYS A 53 -15.73 -17.69 1.27
CA LYS A 53 -16.52 -18.47 2.26
C LYS A 53 -16.71 -19.91 1.77
N MET A 54 -16.16 -20.90 2.49
CA MET A 54 -16.21 -22.32 2.15
C MET A 54 -17.31 -23.08 2.90
N LEU A 55 -17.76 -22.59 4.05
CA LEU A 55 -18.74 -23.30 4.86
C LEU A 55 -20.11 -23.32 4.20
N GLN A 56 -20.72 -24.52 4.15
CA GLN A 56 -22.05 -24.76 3.61
C GLN A 56 -22.75 -25.87 4.39
N LYS A 57 -24.07 -26.03 4.18
CA LYS A 57 -24.82 -27.13 4.76
C LYS A 57 -24.32 -28.45 4.17
N ARG A 58 -24.31 -29.50 5.03
CA ARG A 58 -23.93 -30.86 4.61
C ARG A 58 -24.83 -31.33 3.47
N LYS A 59 -24.18 -31.82 2.40
CA LYS A 59 -24.79 -32.59 1.32
C LYS A 59 -24.29 -34.03 1.40
N GLU A 60 -25.13 -35.01 1.07
CA GLU A 60 -24.72 -36.42 1.13
C GLU A 60 -23.73 -36.78 0.01
N ASN A 61 -23.93 -36.23 -1.20
CA ASN A 61 -23.04 -36.43 -2.35
C ASN A 61 -22.73 -35.07 -2.99
N PRO A 62 -21.70 -34.33 -2.49
CA PRO A 62 -21.34 -33.07 -3.06
C PRO A 62 -20.66 -33.27 -4.42
N GLY A 63 -21.13 -32.57 -5.44
CA GLY A 63 -20.49 -32.47 -6.76
C GLY A 63 -19.49 -31.31 -6.83
N VAL A 64 -18.77 -31.22 -7.94
CA VAL A 64 -17.81 -30.10 -8.17
C VAL A 64 -18.53 -28.76 -8.21
N GLU A 65 -19.77 -28.73 -8.71
CA GLU A 65 -20.66 -27.56 -8.76
C GLU A 65 -21.11 -27.08 -7.36
N ASP A 66 -20.97 -27.92 -6.37
CA ASP A 66 -21.29 -27.58 -4.97
C ASP A 66 -20.12 -26.92 -4.25
N SER A 67 -18.97 -26.81 -4.92
CA SER A 67 -17.80 -26.14 -4.38
C SER A 67 -18.09 -24.68 -4.09
N LYS A 68 -17.79 -24.24 -2.87
CA LYS A 68 -17.84 -22.84 -2.45
C LYS A 68 -16.46 -22.37 -2.05
N GLY A 69 -16.20 -21.10 -2.29
CA GLY A 69 -14.92 -20.48 -1.99
C GLY A 69 -13.96 -20.58 -3.15
N ASN A 70 -13.57 -19.44 -3.67
CA ASN A 70 -12.52 -19.34 -4.66
C ASN A 70 -11.19 -19.17 -3.93
N PHE A 71 -10.17 -19.87 -4.39
CA PHE A 71 -8.80 -19.64 -3.99
C PHE A 71 -8.17 -18.67 -4.99
N ASN A 72 -7.97 -17.42 -4.58
CA ASN A 72 -7.24 -16.45 -5.38
C ASN A 72 -5.80 -16.43 -4.85
N TYR A 73 -4.89 -16.90 -5.68
CA TYR A 73 -3.45 -16.80 -5.45
C TYR A 73 -2.90 -15.65 -6.28
N ASP A 74 -2.25 -14.72 -5.63
CA ASP A 74 -1.47 -13.69 -6.27
C ASP A 74 -0.14 -13.47 -5.53
N GLU A 75 0.75 -12.72 -6.12
CA GLU A 75 2.08 -12.48 -5.60
C GLU A 75 2.41 -11.01 -5.64
N LYS A 76 2.89 -10.48 -4.53
CA LYS A 76 3.65 -9.23 -4.51
C LYS A 76 5.13 -9.55 -4.45
N SER A 77 5.94 -8.68 -5.00
CA SER A 77 7.38 -8.89 -5.05
C SER A 77 8.12 -7.81 -4.29
N LEU A 78 9.23 -8.20 -3.67
CA LEU A 78 10.28 -7.34 -3.20
C LEU A 78 11.45 -7.50 -4.17
N ASP A 79 11.95 -6.40 -4.71
CA ASP A 79 13.02 -6.34 -5.70
C ASP A 79 14.11 -5.38 -5.21
N PRO A 80 15.03 -5.84 -4.36
CA PRO A 80 16.03 -4.98 -3.74
C PRO A 80 16.91 -4.27 -4.77
N VAL A 81 16.98 -2.95 -4.67
CA VAL A 81 17.78 -2.08 -5.53
C VAL A 81 19.12 -1.81 -4.89
N ASP A 82 20.19 -1.82 -5.70
CA ASP A 82 21.55 -1.49 -5.28
C ASP A 82 21.69 0.02 -5.03
N PHE A 83 22.25 0.39 -3.90
CA PHE A 83 22.66 1.76 -3.60
C PHE A 83 23.90 1.79 -2.71
N MET A 84 24.49 2.95 -2.55
CA MET A 84 25.68 3.11 -1.73
C MET A 84 25.61 4.34 -0.83
N ALA A 85 26.18 4.21 0.36
CA ALA A 85 26.56 5.35 1.16
C ALA A 85 28.04 5.68 0.86
N PHE A 86 28.30 6.87 0.33
CA PHE A 86 29.65 7.30 0.02
C PHE A 86 29.91 8.71 0.60
N THR A 87 30.95 8.84 1.40
CA THR A 87 31.36 10.14 1.91
C THR A 87 32.86 10.27 2.01
N VAL A 88 33.32 11.48 1.85
CA VAL A 88 34.74 11.85 1.97
C VAL A 88 34.89 12.69 3.22
N PHE A 89 35.83 12.32 4.08
CA PHE A 89 36.08 13.02 5.33
C PHE A 89 37.56 13.26 5.59
N ASN A 90 37.85 14.30 6.41
CA ASN A 90 39.20 14.56 6.89
C ASN A 90 39.30 14.02 8.34
N PRO A 91 40.16 13.01 8.61
CA PRO A 91 40.33 12.45 9.94
C PRO A 91 40.76 13.46 11.00
N ARG A 92 41.33 14.58 10.61
CA ARG A 92 41.73 15.66 11.52
C ARG A 92 40.51 16.27 12.22
N THR A 93 39.36 16.26 11.58
CA THR A 93 38.12 16.75 12.19
C THR A 93 37.71 15.92 13.41
N PHE A 94 38.11 14.64 13.46
CA PHE A 94 37.79 13.69 14.52
C PHE A 94 39.01 13.30 15.37
N GLU A 95 40.05 14.15 15.43
CA GLU A 95 41.28 13.85 16.18
C GLU A 95 41.02 13.47 17.63
N ASN A 96 40.03 14.03 18.27
CA ASN A 96 39.66 13.74 19.67
C ASN A 96 39.33 12.24 19.87
N ILE A 97 38.88 11.54 18.83
CA ILE A 97 38.48 10.13 18.92
C ILE A 97 39.70 9.21 18.81
N TRP A 98 40.58 9.46 17.84
CA TRP A 98 41.67 8.52 17.52
C TRP A 98 43.08 8.96 17.96
N ARG A 99 43.31 10.26 18.22
CA ARG A 99 44.65 10.80 18.56
C ARG A 99 45.27 10.22 19.83
N LYS A 100 44.46 9.68 20.75
CA LYS A 100 44.96 8.98 21.96
C LYS A 100 45.78 7.73 21.61
N TRP A 101 45.46 7.06 20.53
CA TRP A 101 46.13 5.81 20.08
C TRP A 101 47.25 6.09 19.07
N GLN A 102 47.09 7.13 18.28
CA GLN A 102 48.11 7.57 17.34
C GLN A 102 48.50 9.04 17.60
N PRO A 103 49.36 9.29 18.57
CA PRO A 103 49.70 10.66 19.01
C PRO A 103 50.53 11.45 17.98
N LYS A 104 51.12 10.78 16.98
CA LYS A 104 51.93 11.38 15.94
C LYS A 104 51.61 10.82 14.55
N GLY A 105 51.74 11.66 13.53
CA GLY A 105 51.53 11.24 12.15
C GLY A 105 50.11 11.39 11.65
N ASN A 106 49.84 10.89 10.44
CA ASN A 106 48.52 10.83 9.85
C ASN A 106 47.78 9.58 10.34
N LEU A 107 46.45 9.59 10.30
CA LEU A 107 45.64 8.45 10.65
C LEU A 107 45.98 7.23 9.78
N VAL A 108 46.26 6.11 10.41
CA VAL A 108 46.30 4.80 9.75
C VAL A 108 45.18 3.97 10.36
N PHE A 109 44.06 3.90 9.66
CA PHE A 109 42.82 3.34 10.22
C PHE A 109 42.99 1.88 10.67
N SER A 110 43.75 1.08 9.91
CA SER A 110 44.04 -0.33 10.20
C SER A 110 44.90 -0.54 11.46
N GLU A 111 45.61 0.48 11.92
CA GLU A 111 46.44 0.43 13.13
C GLU A 111 45.68 0.89 14.40
N LEU A 112 44.46 1.42 14.24
CA LEU A 112 43.64 1.79 15.39
C LEU A 112 43.11 0.54 16.10
N PRO A 113 43.00 0.58 17.45
CA PRO A 113 42.31 -0.48 18.17
C PRO A 113 40.83 -0.54 17.78
N PRO A 114 40.18 -1.73 17.85
CA PRO A 114 38.79 -1.94 17.44
C PRO A 114 37.80 -0.95 18.06
N GLU A 115 38.02 -0.53 19.32
CA GLU A 115 37.19 0.45 20.01
C GLU A 115 37.15 1.82 19.32
N ALA A 116 38.30 2.27 18.80
CA ALA A 116 38.41 3.54 18.11
C ALA A 116 37.85 3.46 16.68
N GLN A 117 38.04 2.33 16.00
CA GLN A 117 37.44 2.05 14.70
C GLN A 117 35.93 2.04 14.81
N ASN A 118 35.36 1.30 15.79
CA ASN A 118 33.93 1.22 16.02
C ASN A 118 33.33 2.58 16.39
N ALA A 119 34.03 3.41 17.17
CA ALA A 119 33.54 4.75 17.52
C ALA A 119 33.42 5.68 16.31
N LEU A 120 34.37 5.60 15.35
CA LEU A 120 34.31 6.37 14.10
C LEU A 120 33.21 5.86 13.17
N LEU A 121 33.09 4.54 13.05
CA LEU A 121 32.08 3.90 12.21
C LEU A 121 30.66 4.11 12.74
N ALA A 122 30.49 4.11 14.06
CA ALA A 122 29.17 4.30 14.68
C ALA A 122 28.52 5.65 14.33
N GLU A 123 29.33 6.72 14.23
CA GLU A 123 28.79 8.04 13.83
C GLU A 123 28.34 8.06 12.34
N LEU A 124 29.08 7.39 11.47
CA LEU A 124 28.68 7.25 10.06
C LEU A 124 27.46 6.36 9.93
N ALA A 125 27.42 5.24 10.65
CA ALA A 125 26.29 4.33 10.67
C ALA A 125 24.99 4.99 11.13
N LYS A 126 25.01 5.82 12.18
CA LYS A 126 23.83 6.57 12.63
C LYS A 126 23.22 7.43 11.52
N ARG A 127 24.06 8.07 10.72
CA ARG A 127 23.55 8.89 9.61
C ARG A 127 22.90 8.04 8.54
N VAL A 128 23.53 6.92 8.17
CA VAL A 128 22.96 5.96 7.19
C VAL A 128 21.64 5.38 7.72
N GLN A 129 21.58 5.03 9.00
CA GLN A 129 20.35 4.53 9.65
C GLN A 129 19.19 5.52 9.57
N PHE A 130 19.48 6.79 9.85
CA PHE A 130 18.47 7.85 9.77
C PHE A 130 17.93 8.01 8.34
N GLU A 131 18.82 8.08 7.36
CA GLU A 131 18.45 8.21 5.95
C GLU A 131 17.72 6.98 5.43
N LEU A 132 18.17 5.79 5.80
CA LEU A 132 17.50 4.54 5.44
C LEU A 132 16.11 4.44 6.09
N GLY A 133 15.96 4.88 7.33
CA GLY A 133 14.67 4.94 8.02
C GLY A 133 13.67 5.86 7.32
N ASP A 134 14.12 6.99 6.82
CA ASP A 134 13.29 7.90 6.00
C ASP A 134 12.90 7.24 4.67
N HIS A 135 13.85 6.60 3.98
CA HIS A 135 13.56 5.89 2.73
C HIS A 135 12.61 4.69 2.91
N TYR A 136 12.65 3.98 4.03
CA TYR A 136 11.68 2.92 4.33
C TYR A 136 10.25 3.45 4.38
N VAL A 137 10.06 4.67 4.83
CA VAL A 137 8.74 5.31 4.93
C VAL A 137 8.39 6.07 3.65
N ASN A 138 9.23 7.03 3.25
CA ASN A 138 8.94 8.05 2.25
C ASN A 138 9.64 7.83 0.90
N GLY A 139 10.51 6.82 0.77
CA GLY A 139 11.31 6.59 -0.42
C GLY A 139 10.49 6.54 -1.71
N GLU A 140 11.08 7.06 -2.77
CA GLU A 140 10.60 6.93 -4.14
C GLU A 140 11.76 6.44 -5.00
N TYR A 141 11.49 5.55 -5.95
CA TYR A 141 12.48 5.10 -6.91
C TYR A 141 12.50 6.02 -8.11
N GLY A 142 13.68 6.51 -8.49
CA GLY A 142 13.89 7.41 -9.62
C GLY A 142 15.30 7.32 -10.19
N ASP A 143 15.58 8.17 -11.15
CA ASP A 143 16.89 8.24 -11.82
C ASP A 143 17.89 9.14 -11.10
N ASP A 144 17.45 9.87 -10.07
CA ASP A 144 18.28 10.79 -9.29
C ASP A 144 18.96 10.05 -8.12
N ASP A 145 20.09 10.58 -7.66
CA ASP A 145 20.90 9.99 -6.59
C ASP A 145 20.16 9.87 -5.22
N ASP A 146 19.11 10.68 -5.01
CA ASP A 146 18.31 10.71 -3.79
C ASP A 146 17.08 9.76 -3.85
N HIS A 147 16.77 9.17 -5.02
CA HIS A 147 15.62 8.31 -5.24
C HIS A 147 16.01 6.83 -5.33
N LEU A 148 16.27 6.21 -4.16
CA LEU A 148 16.89 4.89 -4.05
C LEU A 148 15.93 3.73 -4.32
N PHE A 149 14.83 3.65 -3.58
CA PHE A 149 13.81 2.60 -3.70
C PHE A 149 12.45 3.09 -3.19
N ASN A 150 11.39 2.36 -3.50
CA ASN A 150 10.05 2.75 -3.07
C ASN A 150 9.82 2.43 -1.60
N GLY A 151 9.52 3.44 -0.80
CA GLY A 151 9.12 3.30 0.60
C GLY A 151 7.69 2.78 0.76
N ILE A 152 7.33 2.45 1.98
CA ILE A 152 6.01 1.87 2.34
C ILE A 152 4.87 2.78 1.87
N LEU A 153 4.96 4.10 2.07
CA LEU A 153 3.92 5.04 1.66
C LEU A 153 3.75 5.08 0.14
N THR A 154 4.84 5.03 -0.60
CA THR A 154 4.83 4.98 -2.07
C THR A 154 4.23 3.67 -2.57
N GLN A 155 4.54 2.54 -1.93
CA GLN A 155 3.95 1.25 -2.26
C GLN A 155 2.44 1.21 -1.94
N MET A 156 2.02 1.78 -0.80
CA MET A 156 0.61 1.92 -0.45
C MET A 156 -0.14 2.79 -1.47
N ALA A 157 0.48 3.86 -1.95
CA ALA A 157 -0.15 4.75 -2.94
C ALA A 157 -0.33 4.11 -4.32
N LYS A 158 0.54 3.17 -4.69
CA LYS A 158 0.46 2.38 -5.93
C LYS A 158 -0.57 1.25 -5.85
N ASP A 159 -0.94 0.82 -4.65
CA ASP A 159 -1.87 -0.29 -4.45
C ASP A 159 -3.32 0.19 -4.47
N THR A 160 -4.10 -0.31 -5.42
CA THR A 160 -5.52 0.05 -5.61
C THR A 160 -6.47 -0.57 -4.57
N GLU A 161 -5.99 -1.57 -3.81
CA GLU A 161 -6.77 -2.23 -2.76
C GLU A 161 -6.77 -1.44 -1.45
N VAL A 162 -5.89 -0.42 -1.30
CA VAL A 162 -5.79 0.42 -0.10
C VAL A 162 -7.08 1.20 0.13
N ILE A 163 -7.57 1.17 1.36
CA ILE A 163 -8.81 1.83 1.76
C ILE A 163 -8.49 3.28 2.14
N VAL A 164 -8.80 4.20 1.24
CA VAL A 164 -8.64 5.64 1.50
C VAL A 164 -9.89 6.20 2.16
N VAL A 165 -9.70 6.89 3.29
CA VAL A 165 -10.77 7.52 4.06
C VAL A 165 -10.87 8.99 3.67
N ASP A 166 -11.98 9.38 3.10
CA ASP A 166 -12.33 10.79 2.98
C ASP A 166 -13.12 11.21 4.23
N SER A 167 -12.63 12.24 4.92
CA SER A 167 -13.25 12.78 6.13
C SER A 167 -13.23 14.29 6.08
N ALA A 168 -14.36 14.94 6.33
CA ALA A 168 -14.44 16.39 6.46
C ALA A 168 -14.03 16.90 7.86
N GLU A 169 -13.72 15.97 8.78
CA GLU A 169 -13.39 16.30 10.18
C GLU A 169 -12.06 17.06 10.28
N SER A 170 -12.08 18.16 11.01
CA SER A 170 -10.89 18.98 11.29
C SER A 170 -10.14 18.49 12.53
N THR A 171 -10.86 17.91 13.51
CA THR A 171 -10.31 17.44 14.77
C THR A 171 -9.61 16.09 14.60
N MET A 172 -8.54 15.83 15.35
CA MET A 172 -7.81 14.57 15.29
C MET A 172 -8.68 13.39 15.77
N LEU A 173 -9.50 13.61 16.80
CA LEU A 173 -10.46 12.61 17.28
C LEU A 173 -11.52 12.27 16.24
N GLY A 174 -12.01 13.26 15.50
CA GLY A 174 -12.94 13.06 14.38
C GLY A 174 -12.33 12.25 13.26
N ARG A 175 -11.09 12.55 12.89
CA ARG A 175 -10.28 11.82 11.89
C ARG A 175 -10.10 10.35 12.28
N LEU A 176 -9.70 10.08 13.52
CA LEU A 176 -9.54 8.71 14.04
C LEU A 176 -10.87 7.95 14.11
N LYS A 177 -11.97 8.64 14.42
CA LYS A 177 -13.32 8.05 14.40
C LYS A 177 -13.73 7.64 12.98
N ALA A 178 -13.48 8.49 11.99
CA ALA A 178 -13.76 8.21 10.58
C ALA A 178 -12.92 7.04 10.07
N MET A 179 -11.63 7.02 10.39
CA MET A 179 -10.72 5.92 10.06
C MET A 179 -11.20 4.60 10.66
N ARG A 180 -11.49 4.55 11.97
CA ARG A 180 -11.95 3.33 12.65
C ARG A 180 -13.21 2.74 12.02
N ALA A 181 -14.11 3.57 11.52
CA ALA A 181 -15.33 3.10 10.87
C ALA A 181 -15.06 2.33 9.57
N LYS A 182 -13.92 2.61 8.93
CA LYS A 182 -13.50 1.99 7.65
C LYS A 182 -12.59 0.77 7.83
N ILE A 183 -12.03 0.55 9.03
CA ILE A 183 -11.20 -0.63 9.29
C ILE A 183 -12.06 -1.89 9.09
N PRO A 184 -11.60 -2.87 8.29
CA PRO A 184 -12.27 -4.14 8.11
C PRO A 184 -12.51 -4.85 9.45
N VAL A 185 -13.71 -5.42 9.62
CA VAL A 185 -14.08 -6.08 10.89
C VAL A 185 -13.16 -7.24 11.22
N ALA A 186 -12.64 -7.93 10.20
CA ALA A 186 -11.76 -9.08 10.34
C ALA A 186 -10.47 -8.76 11.12
N ILE A 187 -9.87 -7.59 10.87
CA ILE A 187 -8.59 -7.18 11.50
C ILE A 187 -8.78 -6.26 12.71
N ARG A 188 -9.99 -5.76 12.95
CA ARG A 188 -10.26 -4.70 13.95
C ARG A 188 -9.89 -5.07 15.38
N ASN A 189 -9.91 -6.36 15.72
CA ASN A 189 -9.58 -6.88 17.05
C ASN A 189 -8.19 -7.54 17.07
N ASN A 190 -7.42 -7.44 15.99
CA ASN A 190 -6.07 -8.00 15.96
C ASN A 190 -5.16 -7.19 16.90
N PRO A 191 -4.39 -7.84 17.79
CA PRO A 191 -3.46 -7.15 18.70
C PRO A 191 -2.32 -6.42 17.98
N ASP A 192 -2.01 -6.82 16.75
CA ASP A 192 -0.94 -6.23 15.92
C ASP A 192 -1.42 -5.04 15.07
N LEU A 193 -2.72 -4.71 15.17
CA LEU A 193 -3.25 -3.52 14.51
C LEU A 193 -2.66 -2.26 15.16
N ARG A 194 -2.04 -1.39 14.36
CA ARG A 194 -1.42 -0.13 14.78
C ARG A 194 -1.96 1.03 13.98
N ILE A 195 -1.98 2.19 14.62
CA ILE A 195 -2.19 3.47 13.95
C ILE A 195 -0.83 4.16 13.89
N LEU A 196 -0.38 4.46 12.69
CA LEU A 196 0.88 5.15 12.40
C LEU A 196 0.59 6.61 12.08
N MET A 197 1.30 7.53 12.73
CA MET A 197 1.17 8.97 12.50
C MET A 197 2.46 9.71 12.85
N SER A 198 2.54 10.98 12.47
CA SER A 198 3.66 11.84 12.86
C SER A 198 3.62 12.20 14.35
N VAL A 199 4.75 12.63 14.88
CA VAL A 199 4.84 13.13 16.26
C VAL A 199 3.92 14.34 16.45
N ASN A 200 3.91 15.26 15.47
CA ASN A 200 3.08 16.48 15.52
C ASN A 200 1.57 16.17 15.54
N ASP A 201 1.15 15.14 14.80
CA ASP A 201 -0.26 14.74 14.79
C ASP A 201 -0.66 14.04 16.09
N PHE A 202 0.26 13.32 16.69
CA PHE A 202 0.05 12.75 18.02
C PHE A 202 -0.08 13.84 19.09
N ASP A 203 0.75 14.88 19.05
CA ASP A 203 0.66 16.01 19.98
C ASP A 203 -0.70 16.72 19.85
N LYS A 204 -1.19 16.94 18.61
CA LYS A 204 -2.56 17.47 18.38
C LYS A 204 -3.63 16.56 19.00
N TYR A 205 -3.46 15.24 18.91
CA TYR A 205 -4.37 14.27 19.50
C TYR A 205 -4.37 14.34 21.04
N ASP A 206 -3.19 14.43 21.64
CA ASP A 206 -3.02 14.53 23.10
C ASP A 206 -3.57 15.85 23.63
N ASP A 207 -3.35 16.96 22.92
CA ASP A 207 -3.94 18.27 23.24
C ASP A 207 -5.48 18.22 23.22
N GLU A 208 -6.08 17.60 22.20
CA GLU A 208 -7.53 17.42 22.14
C GLU A 208 -8.08 16.57 23.30
N LEU A 209 -7.34 15.55 23.74
CA LEU A 209 -7.71 14.75 24.91
C LEU A 209 -7.62 15.56 26.20
N THR A 210 -6.57 16.41 26.31
CA THR A 210 -6.29 17.21 27.50
C THR A 210 -7.29 18.36 27.68
N GLN A 211 -7.82 18.92 26.58
CA GLN A 211 -8.79 20.01 26.58
C GLN A 211 -10.22 19.57 26.90
N ARG A 212 -10.51 18.29 27.03
CA ARG A 212 -11.86 17.80 27.36
C ARG A 212 -12.27 18.23 28.77
N GLU A 213 -13.50 18.73 28.90
CA GLU A 213 -14.08 19.18 30.19
C GLU A 213 -14.25 18.02 31.21
N SER A 214 -14.39 16.80 30.76
CA SER A 214 -14.53 15.59 31.60
C SER A 214 -13.37 14.65 31.38
N LYS A 215 -12.36 14.70 32.25
CA LYS A 215 -11.28 13.70 32.30
C LYS A 215 -11.74 12.50 33.13
N ASN A 216 -11.89 11.34 32.50
CA ASN A 216 -12.01 10.09 33.25
C ASN A 216 -10.62 9.65 33.73
N THR A 217 -10.56 9.10 34.95
CA THR A 217 -9.33 8.60 35.60
C THR A 217 -8.60 7.49 34.81
N SER A 218 -9.23 6.96 33.75
CA SER A 218 -8.63 5.96 32.86
C SER A 218 -7.86 6.55 31.65
N GLU A 219 -7.81 7.88 31.53
CA GLU A 219 -7.07 8.60 30.48
C GLU A 219 -5.71 9.11 31.02
N THR A 220 -5.05 8.30 31.84
CA THR A 220 -3.66 8.51 32.25
C THR A 220 -2.70 8.24 31.09
N ASP A 221 -1.48 8.75 31.16
CA ASP A 221 -0.42 8.71 30.12
C ASP A 221 -0.26 7.37 29.36
N VAL A 222 -0.54 6.27 30.03
CA VAL A 222 -0.49 4.91 29.44
C VAL A 222 -1.61 4.69 28.41
N ASN A 223 -2.72 5.39 28.50
CA ASN A 223 -3.86 5.28 27.58
C ASN A 223 -3.83 6.31 26.45
N ALA A 224 -3.02 7.37 26.56
CA ALA A 224 -2.87 8.38 25.51
C ALA A 224 -2.35 7.78 24.19
N ARG A 225 -1.50 6.76 24.26
CA ARG A 225 -0.97 6.04 23.09
C ARG A 225 -1.94 5.00 22.52
N ARG A 226 -3.23 5.10 22.82
CA ARG A 226 -4.26 4.16 22.30
C ARG A 226 -5.53 4.90 21.94
N TYR A 227 -6.08 4.53 20.81
CA TYR A 227 -7.42 4.96 20.40
C TYR A 227 -8.36 3.76 20.36
N LYS A 228 -9.32 3.70 21.28
CA LYS A 228 -10.31 2.60 21.39
C LYS A 228 -9.68 1.20 21.33
N GLY A 229 -8.56 1.02 22.04
CA GLY A 229 -7.85 -0.26 22.12
C GLY A 229 -6.77 -0.48 21.07
N ILE A 230 -6.73 0.31 19.99
CA ILE A 230 -5.68 0.26 18.97
C ILE A 230 -4.49 1.12 19.43
N THR A 231 -3.29 0.57 19.41
CA THR A 231 -2.07 1.30 19.78
C THR A 231 -1.71 2.30 18.69
N ILE A 232 -1.31 3.50 19.11
CA ILE A 232 -0.80 4.56 18.25
C ILE A 232 0.73 4.54 18.35
N GLU A 233 1.38 4.45 17.18
CA GLU A 233 2.83 4.53 17.07
C GLU A 233 3.21 5.77 16.25
N THR A 234 4.11 6.56 16.80
CA THR A 234 4.63 7.77 16.17
C THR A 234 5.96 7.45 15.52
N LEU A 235 6.23 7.99 14.35
CA LEU A 235 7.49 7.83 13.65
C LEU A 235 8.02 9.22 13.27
N ALA A 236 9.31 9.46 13.51
CA ALA A 236 9.94 10.74 13.19
C ALA A 236 9.91 11.07 11.68
N PRO A 237 10.17 10.11 10.75
CA PRO A 237 10.10 10.38 9.31
C PRO A 237 8.67 10.39 8.75
N TRP A 238 7.63 10.21 9.58
CA TRP A 238 6.25 10.15 9.11
C TRP A 238 5.72 11.54 8.74
N PRO A 239 5.09 11.70 7.56
CA PRO A 239 4.52 12.98 7.13
C PRO A 239 3.37 13.43 8.04
N ASP A 240 3.30 14.75 8.28
CA ASP A 240 2.17 15.35 8.99
C ASP A 240 0.87 15.25 8.21
N ASP A 241 -0.25 15.23 8.91
CA ASP A 241 -1.61 15.12 8.36
C ASP A 241 -1.85 13.84 7.54
N LEU A 242 -1.02 12.80 7.73
CA LEU A 242 -1.16 11.48 7.16
C LEU A 242 -1.26 10.43 8.27
N ILE A 243 -2.38 9.73 8.31
CA ILE A 243 -2.62 8.67 9.30
C ILE A 243 -2.86 7.36 8.55
N VAL A 244 -2.14 6.31 8.95
CA VAL A 244 -2.29 4.97 8.39
C VAL A 244 -2.61 3.97 9.50
N CYS A 245 -3.53 3.06 9.24
CA CYS A 245 -3.85 1.96 10.14
C CYS A 245 -3.69 0.64 9.39
N THR A 246 -2.81 -0.22 9.89
CA THR A 246 -2.51 -1.53 9.30
C THR A 246 -1.98 -2.49 10.37
N LEU A 247 -1.84 -3.77 9.99
CA LEU A 247 -1.19 -4.77 10.85
C LEU A 247 0.32 -4.56 10.81
N CYS A 248 0.92 -4.36 11.98
CA CYS A 248 2.35 -4.16 12.15
C CYS A 248 2.90 -5.22 13.11
N SER A 249 3.81 -6.03 12.62
CA SER A 249 4.52 -7.05 13.39
C SER A 249 5.91 -7.26 12.81
N PRO A 250 6.91 -7.60 13.63
CA PRO A 250 8.22 -8.05 13.13
C PRO A 250 8.17 -9.43 12.47
N ASP A 251 7.06 -10.15 12.63
CA ASP A 251 6.85 -11.48 12.09
C ASP A 251 5.97 -11.46 10.83
N ALA A 252 5.84 -12.61 10.17
CA ALA A 252 5.02 -12.79 8.97
C ALA A 252 3.50 -12.49 9.15
N GLY A 253 3.05 -12.25 10.38
CA GLY A 253 1.68 -11.81 10.68
C GLY A 253 1.43 -10.32 10.44
N GLY A 254 2.50 -9.53 10.20
CA GLY A 254 2.41 -8.14 9.82
C GLY A 254 2.12 -7.95 8.34
N ASN A 255 1.82 -6.71 7.97
CA ASN A 255 1.52 -6.34 6.59
C ASN A 255 2.63 -5.54 5.91
N LEU A 256 3.65 -5.13 6.68
CA LEU A 256 4.77 -4.32 6.20
C LEU A 256 6.02 -5.18 6.11
N PHE A 257 6.70 -5.13 4.96
CA PHE A 257 7.88 -5.93 4.67
C PHE A 257 9.01 -5.07 4.12
N ALA A 258 10.23 -5.34 4.57
CA ALA A 258 11.46 -4.80 3.99
C ALA A 258 12.39 -5.98 3.65
N ALA A 259 12.95 -5.96 2.45
CA ALA A 259 14.01 -6.86 2.06
C ALA A 259 15.33 -6.10 2.11
N VAL A 260 16.35 -6.70 2.71
CA VAL A 260 17.69 -6.12 2.75
C VAL A 260 18.72 -7.19 2.40
N ASN A 261 19.77 -6.78 1.70
CA ASN A 261 20.93 -7.61 1.53
C ASN A 261 21.97 -7.23 2.59
N LEU A 262 22.15 -8.11 3.57
CA LEU A 262 23.23 -8.08 4.54
C LEU A 262 24.23 -9.13 4.09
N GLN A 263 25.10 -8.80 3.13
CA GLN A 263 26.10 -9.75 2.66
C GLN A 263 27.38 -9.67 3.49
N ASP A 264 27.96 -10.86 3.76
CA ASP A 264 29.30 -11.08 4.26
C ASP A 264 30.41 -10.80 3.21
N ASP A 265 30.12 -9.97 2.21
CA ASP A 265 31.11 -9.63 1.18
C ASP A 265 32.17 -8.68 1.75
N GLU A 266 33.43 -9.09 1.61
CA GLU A 266 34.60 -8.33 2.09
C GLU A 266 34.70 -6.91 1.54
N ASP A 267 33.94 -6.59 0.47
CA ASP A 267 33.96 -5.30 -0.22
C ASP A 267 32.79 -4.37 0.16
N VAL A 268 31.92 -4.78 1.07
CA VAL A 268 30.69 -4.02 1.41
C VAL A 268 31.00 -2.70 2.12
N ILE A 269 31.99 -2.70 3.02
CA ILE A 269 32.44 -1.48 3.70
C ILE A 269 33.92 -1.25 3.42
N GLN A 270 34.24 -0.12 2.81
CA GLN A 270 35.59 0.27 2.50
C GLN A 270 35.90 1.62 3.15
N ILE A 271 37.05 1.69 3.84
CA ILE A 271 37.59 2.95 4.38
C ILE A 271 39.07 3.01 3.94
N ASP A 272 39.40 3.95 3.10
CA ASP A 272 40.79 4.13 2.64
C ASP A 272 41.06 5.60 2.26
N LYS A 273 42.33 5.91 2.03
CA LYS A 273 42.74 7.20 1.47
C LYS A 273 42.31 7.31 0.03
N ILE A 274 41.85 8.50 -0.37
CA ILE A 274 41.51 8.78 -1.76
C ILE A 274 42.76 8.67 -2.67
N SER A 275 43.91 9.11 -2.18
CA SER A 275 45.19 8.93 -2.84
C SER A 275 46.34 8.98 -1.85
N ASN A 276 47.52 8.49 -2.26
CA ASN A 276 48.69 8.46 -1.38
C ASN A 276 49.18 9.87 -0.92
N ALA A 277 48.89 10.92 -1.69
CA ALA A 277 49.20 12.28 -1.34
C ALA A 277 48.09 13.02 -0.60
N SER A 278 46.90 12.42 -0.49
CA SER A 278 45.73 13.03 0.15
C SER A 278 45.76 12.81 1.65
N GLU A 279 45.26 13.77 2.40
CA GLU A 279 44.91 13.63 3.81
C GLU A 279 43.44 13.23 3.97
N LEU A 280 42.68 13.12 2.85
CA LEU A 280 41.28 12.76 2.83
C LEU A 280 41.07 11.25 2.73
N TYR A 281 40.11 10.77 3.48
CA TYR A 281 39.63 9.38 3.48
C TYR A 281 38.25 9.34 2.89
N PHE A 282 37.89 8.18 2.31
CA PHE A 282 36.51 7.89 1.93
C PHE A 282 35.96 6.75 2.79
N PHE A 283 34.68 6.83 3.00
CA PHE A 283 33.84 5.73 3.50
C PHE A 283 32.89 5.35 2.37
N LYS A 284 32.83 4.09 2.05
CA LYS A 284 31.90 3.52 1.08
C LYS A 284 31.24 2.30 1.68
N MET A 285 29.92 2.24 1.59
CA MET A 285 29.10 1.11 2.05
C MET A 285 28.10 0.76 0.96
N LEU A 286 28.08 -0.49 0.53
CA LEU A 286 27.14 -1.00 -0.47
C LEU A 286 25.99 -1.70 0.23
N MET A 287 24.76 -1.44 -0.23
CA MET A 287 23.54 -2.00 0.34
C MET A 287 22.51 -2.26 -0.74
N LYS A 288 21.59 -3.20 -0.46
CA LYS A 288 20.37 -3.40 -1.25
C LYS A 288 19.18 -3.36 -0.31
N ALA A 289 18.16 -2.64 -0.69
CA ALA A 289 16.90 -2.66 0.04
C ALA A 289 15.71 -2.43 -0.89
N ASP A 290 14.56 -2.89 -0.44
CA ASP A 290 13.25 -2.59 -1.00
C ASP A 290 12.19 -2.78 0.08
N THR A 291 11.05 -2.11 -0.05
CA THR A 291 9.92 -2.26 0.86
C THR A 291 8.63 -2.55 0.10
N ASN A 292 7.72 -3.29 0.72
CA ASN A 292 6.39 -3.52 0.16
C ASN A 292 5.38 -3.83 1.26
N ILE A 293 4.09 -3.80 0.88
CA ILE A 293 2.97 -4.23 1.71
C ILE A 293 2.39 -5.54 1.17
N ALA A 294 1.92 -6.43 2.03
CA ALA A 294 1.31 -7.69 1.58
C ALA A 294 -0.14 -7.48 1.09
N PHE A 295 -1.01 -6.91 1.92
CA PHE A 295 -2.44 -6.79 1.66
C PHE A 295 -2.89 -5.33 1.70
N GLY A 296 -3.20 -4.72 0.55
CA GLY A 296 -3.73 -3.36 0.48
C GLY A 296 -5.08 -3.21 1.17
N GLU A 297 -5.95 -4.23 1.11
CA GLU A 297 -7.26 -4.24 1.77
C GLU A 297 -7.20 -4.17 3.31
N GLU A 298 -6.04 -4.44 3.91
CA GLU A 298 -5.79 -4.32 5.35
C GLU A 298 -5.15 -2.97 5.73
N VAL A 299 -4.94 -2.11 4.76
CA VAL A 299 -4.39 -0.77 4.93
C VAL A 299 -5.49 0.27 4.83
N VAL A 300 -5.65 1.07 5.86
CA VAL A 300 -6.60 2.19 5.90
C VAL A 300 -5.82 3.48 6.03
N VAL A 301 -5.98 4.38 5.06
CA VAL A 301 -5.23 5.63 4.98
C VAL A 301 -6.17 6.83 5.06
N LEU A 302 -5.81 7.83 5.84
CA LEU A 302 -6.43 9.14 5.88
C LEU A 302 -5.34 10.18 5.56
N ASP A 303 -5.43 10.80 4.39
CA ASP A 303 -4.48 11.79 3.90
C ASP A 303 -5.15 13.17 3.83
N LYS A 304 -4.67 14.09 4.65
CA LYS A 304 -5.14 15.49 4.73
C LYS A 304 -4.05 16.49 4.36
N ARG A 305 -2.97 16.01 3.76
CA ARG A 305 -1.90 16.88 3.27
C ARG A 305 -2.43 17.85 2.20
N SER A 306 -1.77 18.96 2.02
CA SER A 306 -2.12 19.97 0.99
C SER A 306 -2.17 19.37 -0.42
N ASN A 307 -1.27 18.41 -0.68
CA ASN A 307 -1.24 17.62 -1.92
C ASN A 307 -1.37 16.13 -1.58
N PRO A 308 -2.60 15.62 -1.41
CA PRO A 308 -2.80 14.23 -1.04
C PRO A 308 -2.37 13.30 -2.18
N VAL A 309 -1.49 12.36 -1.87
CA VAL A 309 -1.08 11.30 -2.78
C VAL A 309 -2.15 10.20 -2.80
N PHE A 310 -2.72 9.92 -1.63
CA PHE A 310 -3.81 8.97 -1.51
C PHE A 310 -5.13 9.63 -1.85
N LYS A 311 -5.66 9.30 -3.04
CA LYS A 311 -6.97 9.79 -3.46
C LYS A 311 -7.98 8.69 -3.23
N ALA A 312 -9.08 9.01 -2.55
CA ALA A 312 -10.22 8.11 -2.50
C ALA A 312 -10.60 7.76 -3.95
N SER A 313 -10.59 6.48 -4.29
CA SER A 313 -11.04 6.02 -5.60
C SER A 313 -12.42 6.62 -5.86
N GLU A 314 -12.57 7.41 -6.92
CA GLU A 314 -13.87 7.93 -7.29
C GLU A 314 -14.82 6.75 -7.51
N LYS A 315 -15.77 6.64 -6.60
CA LYS A 315 -16.81 5.62 -6.75
C LYS A 315 -17.66 5.97 -7.95
N LYS A 316 -17.44 5.21 -9.02
CA LYS A 316 -18.06 5.46 -10.31
C LYS A 316 -18.67 4.15 -10.85
N ILE A 317 -19.85 4.27 -11.42
CA ILE A 317 -20.45 3.22 -12.22
C ILE A 317 -20.97 3.85 -13.51
N SER A 318 -20.64 3.28 -14.65
CA SER A 318 -21.10 3.72 -15.95
C SER A 318 -21.41 2.51 -16.83
N VAL A 319 -22.25 2.71 -17.82
CA VAL A 319 -22.72 1.68 -18.76
C VAL A 319 -22.54 2.19 -20.17
N ASP A 320 -22.16 1.28 -21.07
CA ASP A 320 -22.02 1.58 -22.49
C ASP A 320 -22.50 0.37 -23.31
N PRO A 321 -23.53 0.55 -24.15
CA PRO A 321 -24.38 1.75 -24.34
C PRO A 321 -25.37 1.99 -23.19
N ALA A 322 -25.74 3.24 -22.96
CA ALA A 322 -26.75 3.62 -21.96
C ALA A 322 -28.20 3.34 -22.43
N SER A 323 -28.38 3.00 -23.67
CA SER A 323 -29.67 2.64 -24.26
C SER A 323 -29.53 1.45 -25.20
N VAL A 324 -30.46 0.51 -25.10
CA VAL A 324 -30.54 -0.71 -25.90
C VAL A 324 -31.88 -0.75 -26.63
N THR A 325 -31.84 -1.03 -27.93
CA THR A 325 -33.06 -1.21 -28.75
C THR A 325 -33.09 -2.62 -29.30
N LEU A 326 -34.09 -3.38 -28.91
CA LEU A 326 -34.34 -4.73 -29.41
C LEU A 326 -35.42 -4.73 -30.49
N GLU A 327 -35.27 -5.60 -31.49
CA GLU A 327 -36.22 -5.75 -32.56
C GLU A 327 -37.53 -6.39 -32.08
N ALA A 328 -38.60 -6.19 -32.84
CA ALA A 328 -39.90 -6.80 -32.54
C ALA A 328 -39.87 -8.35 -32.53
N THR A 329 -39.00 -8.97 -33.28
CA THR A 329 -38.78 -10.41 -33.34
C THR A 329 -38.11 -10.95 -32.06
N GLY A 330 -37.67 -10.07 -31.21
CA GLY A 330 -36.84 -10.42 -30.04
C GLY A 330 -35.35 -10.37 -30.37
N GLY A 331 -34.52 -10.65 -29.38
CA GLY A 331 -33.08 -10.65 -29.52
C GLY A 331 -32.40 -10.45 -28.18
N SER A 332 -31.10 -10.28 -28.21
CA SER A 332 -30.29 -9.97 -27.03
C SER A 332 -29.15 -9.02 -27.39
N GLU A 333 -28.89 -8.09 -26.48
CA GLU A 333 -27.76 -7.13 -26.56
C GLU A 333 -26.96 -7.17 -25.26
N GLU A 334 -25.67 -6.97 -25.38
CA GLU A 334 -24.75 -6.91 -24.23
C GLU A 334 -24.34 -5.46 -23.95
N VAL A 335 -24.45 -5.05 -22.70
CA VAL A 335 -24.07 -3.73 -22.22
C VAL A 335 -22.85 -3.88 -21.33
N THR A 336 -21.77 -3.21 -21.68
CA THR A 336 -20.55 -3.17 -20.86
C THR A 336 -20.77 -2.30 -19.65
N VAL A 337 -20.37 -2.79 -18.46
CA VAL A 337 -20.44 -2.06 -17.21
C VAL A 337 -19.02 -1.76 -16.73
N THR A 338 -18.72 -0.49 -16.55
CA THR A 338 -17.47 -0.04 -15.92
C THR A 338 -17.79 0.46 -14.53
N ALA A 339 -17.37 -0.27 -13.52
CA ALA A 339 -17.61 0.07 -12.11
C ALA A 339 -16.31 0.04 -11.32
N SER A 340 -16.21 0.91 -10.30
CA SER A 340 -15.08 0.96 -9.36
C SER A 340 -15.12 -0.14 -8.28
N GLY A 341 -16.01 -1.12 -8.40
CA GLY A 341 -16.19 -2.23 -7.48
C GLY A 341 -17.42 -3.05 -7.83
N GLU A 342 -17.79 -3.99 -6.97
CA GLU A 342 -18.99 -4.80 -7.14
C GLU A 342 -20.26 -3.95 -7.20
N TYR A 343 -21.21 -4.37 -8.03
CA TYR A 343 -22.48 -3.69 -8.20
C TYR A 343 -23.64 -4.67 -8.18
N GLU A 344 -24.79 -4.19 -7.79
CA GLU A 344 -26.06 -4.90 -7.75
C GLU A 344 -26.87 -4.56 -9.03
N ILE A 345 -27.40 -5.60 -9.66
CA ILE A 345 -28.31 -5.46 -10.81
C ILE A 345 -29.73 -5.36 -10.25
N GLY A 346 -30.40 -4.25 -10.52
CA GLY A 346 -31.78 -4.05 -10.12
C GLY A 346 -32.74 -5.03 -10.81
N SER A 347 -34.02 -5.00 -10.43
CA SER A 347 -35.03 -5.87 -11.01
C SER A 347 -35.19 -5.64 -12.53
N ALA A 348 -35.25 -6.72 -13.26
CA ALA A 348 -35.50 -6.67 -14.70
C ALA A 348 -36.88 -6.02 -15.00
N PRO A 349 -36.93 -5.05 -15.93
CA PRO A 349 -38.19 -4.47 -16.35
C PRO A 349 -39.14 -5.52 -16.96
N ALA A 350 -40.44 -5.31 -16.85
CA ALA A 350 -41.44 -6.25 -17.34
C ALA A 350 -41.30 -6.55 -18.85
N GLY A 351 -41.18 -7.83 -19.20
CA GLY A 351 -41.01 -8.29 -20.58
C GLY A 351 -39.56 -8.41 -21.04
N PHE A 352 -38.60 -8.11 -20.20
CA PHE A 352 -37.16 -8.26 -20.48
C PHE A 352 -36.51 -9.26 -19.48
N LYS A 353 -35.52 -9.98 -19.97
CA LYS A 353 -34.62 -10.81 -19.16
C LYS A 353 -33.27 -10.15 -19.06
N VAL A 354 -32.69 -10.19 -17.87
CA VAL A 354 -31.39 -9.62 -17.58
C VAL A 354 -30.50 -10.69 -16.92
N GLU A 355 -29.32 -10.89 -17.50
CA GLU A 355 -28.33 -11.86 -17.02
C GLU A 355 -26.99 -11.16 -16.86
N ALA A 356 -26.26 -11.45 -15.76
CA ALA A 356 -24.91 -10.95 -15.56
C ALA A 356 -23.94 -11.68 -16.50
N THR A 357 -22.98 -10.95 -17.07
CA THR A 357 -21.87 -11.50 -17.86
C THR A 357 -20.54 -11.02 -17.30
N ASP A 358 -19.43 -11.61 -17.73
CA ASP A 358 -18.08 -11.22 -17.29
C ASP A 358 -17.73 -9.75 -17.57
N LYS A 359 -18.39 -9.15 -18.59
CA LYS A 359 -18.15 -7.77 -19.02
C LYS A 359 -19.24 -6.78 -18.63
N GLY A 360 -20.35 -7.28 -18.08
CA GLY A 360 -21.48 -6.40 -17.73
C GLY A 360 -22.81 -7.12 -17.64
N VAL A 361 -23.77 -6.74 -18.49
CA VAL A 361 -25.16 -7.22 -18.42
C VAL A 361 -25.67 -7.57 -19.82
N LYS A 362 -26.20 -8.76 -20.00
CA LYS A 362 -26.92 -9.17 -21.21
C LYS A 362 -28.42 -8.97 -21.01
N ILE A 363 -29.00 -8.20 -21.91
CA ILE A 363 -30.43 -7.90 -21.92
C ILE A 363 -31.06 -8.64 -23.09
N SER A 364 -32.14 -9.40 -22.85
CA SER A 364 -32.83 -10.16 -23.88
C SER A 364 -34.35 -10.03 -23.77
N ALA A 365 -35.03 -10.16 -24.89
CA ALA A 365 -36.48 -10.18 -24.95
C ALA A 365 -36.96 -11.20 -25.99
N GLY A 366 -38.10 -11.82 -25.75
CA GLY A 366 -38.81 -12.61 -26.74
C GLY A 366 -39.54 -11.74 -27.81
N ALA A 367 -40.21 -12.37 -28.74
CA ALA A 367 -40.98 -11.67 -29.78
C ALA A 367 -42.07 -10.78 -29.16
N ASN A 368 -42.20 -9.54 -29.67
CA ASN A 368 -43.22 -8.59 -29.31
C ASN A 368 -44.30 -8.50 -30.39
N SER A 369 -45.47 -9.04 -30.12
CA SER A 369 -46.63 -8.95 -31.04
C SER A 369 -47.56 -7.77 -30.74
N GLY A 370 -47.21 -6.92 -29.80
CA GLY A 370 -48.04 -5.80 -29.35
C GLY A 370 -47.36 -4.43 -29.54
N SER A 371 -47.72 -3.47 -28.72
CA SER A 371 -47.15 -2.14 -28.72
C SER A 371 -45.67 -2.14 -28.28
N GLN A 372 -44.98 -1.05 -28.60
CA GLN A 372 -43.62 -0.83 -28.15
C GLN A 372 -43.51 -0.96 -26.65
N LYS A 373 -42.49 -1.68 -26.17
CA LYS A 373 -42.19 -1.84 -24.74
C LYS A 373 -40.95 -1.02 -24.37
N THR A 374 -41.01 -0.35 -23.28
CA THR A 374 -39.89 0.40 -22.74
C THR A 374 -39.69 0.06 -21.25
N GLY A 375 -38.43 0.07 -20.79
CA GLY A 375 -38.11 -0.17 -19.40
C GLY A 375 -36.76 0.44 -19.04
N THR A 376 -36.51 0.62 -17.78
CA THR A 376 -35.22 1.12 -17.27
C THR A 376 -34.66 0.11 -16.28
N LEU A 377 -33.46 -0.36 -16.55
CA LEU A 377 -32.66 -1.16 -15.64
C LEU A 377 -31.71 -0.25 -14.86
N THR A 378 -31.71 -0.37 -13.54
CA THR A 378 -30.80 0.40 -12.68
C THR A 378 -29.74 -0.52 -12.10
N LEU A 379 -28.48 -0.13 -12.23
CA LEU A 379 -27.33 -0.78 -11.60
C LEU A 379 -26.87 0.10 -10.45
N THR A 380 -26.59 -0.48 -9.29
CA THR A 380 -26.22 0.25 -8.07
C THR A 380 -24.89 -0.25 -7.54
N LEU A 381 -23.94 0.66 -7.30
CA LEU A 381 -22.63 0.30 -6.76
C LEU A 381 -22.76 -0.13 -5.29
N ASN A 382 -22.26 -1.32 -4.93
CA ASN A 382 -22.35 -1.86 -3.57
C ASN A 382 -21.61 -0.98 -2.55
N ALA A 383 -20.47 -0.44 -2.94
CA ALA A 383 -19.63 0.41 -2.08
C ALA A 383 -20.22 1.81 -1.82
N ASP A 384 -21.14 2.27 -2.69
CA ASP A 384 -21.86 3.54 -2.54
C ASP A 384 -23.20 3.51 -3.27
N ARG A 385 -24.26 3.22 -2.54
CA ARG A 385 -25.61 3.10 -3.11
C ARG A 385 -26.19 4.39 -3.71
N SER A 386 -25.52 5.54 -3.51
CA SER A 386 -25.88 6.79 -4.19
C SER A 386 -25.42 6.81 -5.66
N LYS A 387 -24.45 5.97 -6.03
CA LYS A 387 -23.91 5.86 -7.36
C LYS A 387 -24.66 4.79 -8.14
N THR A 388 -25.40 5.23 -9.14
CA THR A 388 -26.22 4.35 -9.97
C THR A 388 -25.98 4.65 -11.44
N ALA A 389 -26.06 3.61 -12.28
CA ALA A 389 -26.12 3.74 -13.72
C ALA A 389 -27.46 3.19 -14.23
N LYS A 390 -28.01 3.81 -15.26
CA LYS A 390 -29.31 3.42 -15.83
C LYS A 390 -29.15 3.03 -17.28
N ILE A 391 -29.80 1.91 -17.65
CA ILE A 391 -29.90 1.44 -19.03
C ILE A 391 -31.36 1.57 -19.46
N THR A 392 -31.62 2.36 -20.49
CA THR A 392 -32.94 2.46 -21.10
C THR A 392 -33.09 1.34 -22.14
N ILE A 393 -34.10 0.50 -21.96
CA ILE A 393 -34.37 -0.62 -22.86
C ILE A 393 -35.64 -0.33 -23.64
N THR A 394 -35.57 -0.48 -24.95
CA THR A 394 -36.72 -0.31 -25.86
C THR A 394 -36.85 -1.54 -26.71
N GLN A 395 -38.05 -2.09 -26.85
CA GLN A 395 -38.33 -3.13 -27.84
C GLN A 395 -39.35 -2.58 -28.83
N ASN A 396 -39.01 -2.66 -30.11
CA ASN A 396 -39.84 -2.18 -31.20
C ASN A 396 -41.20 -2.88 -31.27
N LEU A 397 -42.19 -2.20 -31.82
CA LEU A 397 -43.48 -2.81 -32.12
C LEU A 397 -43.38 -3.68 -33.38
N SER A 398 -44.22 -4.73 -33.47
CA SER A 398 -44.31 -5.53 -34.67
C SER A 398 -45.07 -4.77 -35.76
N LEU A 399 -44.42 -4.54 -36.91
CA LEU A 399 -45.04 -3.91 -38.09
C LEU A 399 -46.11 -4.77 -38.77
N ILE A 400 -46.36 -5.99 -38.31
CA ILE A 400 -47.34 -6.93 -38.89
C ILE A 400 -48.78 -6.50 -38.62
N HIS A 401 -49.04 -5.50 -37.78
CA HIS A 401 -50.38 -5.01 -37.44
C HIS A 401 -50.78 -3.67 -38.07
N ILE A 402 -50.09 -3.24 -39.15
CA ILE A 402 -50.64 -2.17 -39.97
C ILE A 402 -51.61 -2.85 -40.94
N SER A 403 -52.86 -3.03 -40.50
CA SER A 403 -53.92 -3.44 -41.38
C SER A 403 -54.04 -2.45 -42.52
N GLU A 404 -53.97 -2.94 -43.77
CA GLU A 404 -54.25 -2.12 -44.95
C GLU A 404 -55.57 -1.39 -44.79
N PRO A 405 -55.67 -0.10 -45.18
CA PRO A 405 -56.92 0.61 -45.18
C PRO A 405 -57.87 -0.09 -46.16
N THR A 406 -59.03 -0.51 -45.66
CA THR A 406 -60.10 -1.11 -46.40
C THR A 406 -60.46 -0.20 -47.57
N ARG A 407 -60.15 -0.61 -48.84
CA ARG A 407 -60.59 0.08 -50.04
C ARG A 407 -62.14 0.01 -50.08
N LEU A 408 -62.77 1.13 -49.79
CA LEU A 408 -64.16 1.33 -50.10
C LEU A 408 -64.35 1.21 -51.60
N ARG A 409 -65.01 0.13 -52.06
CA ARG A 409 -65.54 0.00 -53.42
C ARG A 409 -66.69 1.02 -53.58
N CYS A 410 -66.46 2.08 -54.32
CA CYS A 410 -67.54 2.85 -54.87
C CYS A 410 -68.26 2.04 -55.95
N ILE A 411 -69.49 1.65 -55.67
CA ILE A 411 -70.42 1.11 -56.67
C ILE A 411 -71.07 2.34 -57.32
N SER A 412 -70.73 2.64 -58.52
CA SER A 412 -71.44 3.61 -59.34
C SER A 412 -72.65 2.91 -60.04
N TYR A 413 -73.84 3.47 -59.92
CA TYR A 413 -74.95 3.30 -60.80
C TYR A 413 -74.84 4.24 -62.03
#